data_2b2973f76902e94ae80674773c236cdd
#
_entry.id   2b2973f76902e94ae80674773c236cdd
#
_cell.length_a   1.000
_cell.length_b   1.000
_cell.length_c   1.000
_cell.angle_alpha   90.00
_cell.angle_beta   90.00
_cell.angle_gamma   90.00
#
_symmetry.space_group_name_H-M   'P 1'
#
loop_
_entity.id
_entity.type
_entity.pdbx_description
1 polymer ?
#
loop_
_entity_poly.entity_id
_entity_poly.type
_entity_poly.pdbx_seq_one_letter_code
_entity_poly.pdbx_strand_id
1 'polypeptide(L)'
;MEKYAKAFLNSASLFDGAIGAAGEVTKSASLIVETDSRAETLSLLHKIADIADTTGISDRVKELAQGLKNSLYLYYGSLKVSDICTPEETIEDARSLEELLNELNSLVGLENVKAKVNDLIAYQQVQQLRRQSGYRTPKSTLHMAFTGNPGTGKTTVARIVGCIYRHLGLLSKGHFVEVSRTDLIAGYQGQTALKVKRVIEKAKGGVLFIDEAYSITENEHSDSYGRECLTELTKALEDYRADLVVIVAGYTEPMKVFFASNPGLRSRFNTFITFDDYDASELEEILILMCKTDDYRLSDEVRSSIHRYFERIMQEKGKNFANARLVRNIYDDLIMNHARRIAQIKKPCCEELTIIRDEDFSGLIER
;
A
#
# COMPACT_ATOMS: atom_id res chain seq x y z
N MET A 1 -5.19 14.26 28.57
CA MET A 1 -4.66 12.88 28.60
C MET A 1 -4.54 12.31 30.00
N GLU A 2 -3.92 12.99 30.95
CA GLU A 2 -3.71 12.48 32.33
C GLU A 2 -4.98 12.05 33.08
N LYS A 3 -6.11 12.77 32.89
CA LYS A 3 -7.41 12.42 33.47
C LYS A 3 -7.96 11.08 32.95
N TYR A 4 -7.83 10.83 31.65
CA TYR A 4 -8.31 9.59 31.04
C TYR A 4 -7.41 8.39 31.34
N ALA A 5 -6.09 8.59 31.45
CA ALA A 5 -5.15 7.58 31.91
C ALA A 5 -5.46 7.12 33.33
N LYS A 6 -5.72 8.07 34.28
CA LYS A 6 -6.12 7.76 35.66
C LYS A 6 -7.44 7.00 35.70
N ALA A 7 -8.44 7.41 34.90
CA ALA A 7 -9.72 6.72 34.82
C ALA A 7 -9.57 5.29 34.30
N PHE A 8 -8.73 5.07 33.27
CA PHE A 8 -8.44 3.76 32.73
C PHE A 8 -7.76 2.84 33.76
N LEU A 9 -6.72 3.32 34.45
CA LEU A 9 -6.01 2.57 35.49
C LEU A 9 -6.93 2.20 36.65
N ASN A 10 -7.82 3.11 37.09
CA ASN A 10 -8.79 2.82 38.11
C ASN A 10 -9.81 1.75 37.68
N SER A 11 -10.29 1.82 36.44
CA SER A 11 -11.21 0.80 35.91
C SER A 11 -10.54 -0.57 35.82
N ALA A 12 -9.25 -0.60 35.43
CA ALA A 12 -8.45 -1.83 35.40
C ALA A 12 -8.28 -2.45 36.80
N SER A 13 -7.99 -1.65 37.80
CA SER A 13 -7.85 -2.12 39.20
C SER A 13 -9.17 -2.67 39.76
N LEU A 14 -10.30 -2.03 39.48
CA LEU A 14 -11.62 -2.51 39.90
C LEU A 14 -11.99 -3.83 39.23
N PHE A 15 -11.73 -3.95 37.94
CA PHE A 15 -11.99 -5.17 37.21
C PHE A 15 -11.08 -6.32 37.65
N ASP A 16 -9.80 -6.06 37.85
CA ASP A 16 -8.80 -6.99 38.36
C ASP A 16 -9.21 -7.60 39.70
N GLY A 17 -9.62 -6.73 40.64
CA GLY A 17 -10.14 -7.16 41.95
C GLY A 17 -11.43 -8.01 41.86
N ALA A 18 -12.28 -7.75 40.87
CA ALA A 18 -13.54 -8.48 40.69
C ALA A 18 -13.36 -9.87 40.08
N ILE A 19 -12.35 -10.07 39.25
CA ILE A 19 -12.02 -11.37 38.61
C ILE A 19 -10.95 -12.16 39.36
N GLY A 20 -10.33 -11.58 40.39
CA GLY A 20 -9.28 -12.23 41.17
C GLY A 20 -7.99 -12.47 40.41
N ALA A 21 -7.66 -11.62 39.44
CA ALA A 21 -6.48 -11.77 38.56
C ALA A 21 -5.14 -11.34 39.16
N ALA A 22 -5.08 -11.17 40.48
CA ALA A 22 -3.87 -10.91 41.27
C ALA A 22 -2.97 -9.76 40.76
N GLY A 23 -3.56 -8.73 40.16
CA GLY A 23 -2.84 -7.55 39.66
C GLY A 23 -2.43 -7.62 38.21
N GLU A 24 -2.72 -8.69 37.48
CA GLU A 24 -2.33 -8.83 36.06
C GLU A 24 -2.95 -7.77 35.13
N VAL A 25 -4.26 -7.52 35.29
CA VAL A 25 -4.98 -6.52 34.47
C VAL A 25 -4.48 -5.12 34.76
N THR A 26 -4.26 -4.82 36.05
CA THR A 26 -3.71 -3.53 36.48
C THR A 26 -2.30 -3.31 35.93
N LYS A 27 -1.47 -4.36 35.92
CA LYS A 27 -0.11 -4.31 35.37
C LYS A 27 -0.12 -4.10 33.85
N SER A 28 -0.96 -4.84 33.12
CA SER A 28 -1.15 -4.62 31.67
C SER A 28 -1.63 -3.20 31.36
N ALA A 29 -2.58 -2.67 32.13
CA ALA A 29 -3.06 -1.30 31.96
C ALA A 29 -1.97 -0.24 32.24
N SER A 30 -1.11 -0.46 33.25
CA SER A 30 0.05 0.42 33.51
C SER A 30 1.03 0.38 32.35
N LEU A 31 1.36 -0.80 31.84
CA LEU A 31 2.25 -0.98 30.69
C LEU A 31 1.69 -0.28 29.43
N ILE A 32 0.38 -0.38 29.20
CA ILE A 32 -0.30 0.30 28.09
C ILE A 32 -0.14 1.83 28.20
N VAL A 33 -0.29 2.38 29.39
CA VAL A 33 -0.15 3.84 29.63
C VAL A 33 1.29 4.30 29.48
N GLU A 34 2.27 3.51 29.92
CA GLU A 34 3.69 3.84 29.90
C GLU A 34 4.35 3.66 28.53
N THR A 35 3.99 2.58 27.82
CA THR A 35 4.71 2.15 26.60
C THR A 35 3.90 2.28 25.32
N ASP A 36 2.59 2.59 25.41
CA ASP A 36 1.66 2.60 24.28
C ASP A 36 1.63 1.25 23.51
N SER A 37 1.83 0.14 24.22
CA SER A 37 2.01 -1.19 23.64
C SER A 37 0.75 -1.72 23.00
N ARG A 38 0.81 -1.97 21.69
CA ARG A 38 -0.27 -2.60 20.90
C ARG A 38 -0.57 -4.03 21.38
N ALA A 39 0.49 -4.82 21.61
CA ALA A 39 0.36 -6.21 22.02
C ALA A 39 -0.38 -6.35 23.36
N GLU A 40 -0.03 -5.51 24.35
CA GLU A 40 -0.71 -5.49 25.65
C GLU A 40 -2.16 -5.01 25.52
N THR A 41 -2.42 -4.02 24.66
CA THR A 41 -3.78 -3.52 24.41
C THR A 41 -4.66 -4.60 23.78
N LEU A 42 -4.17 -5.34 22.79
CA LEU A 42 -4.88 -6.47 22.18
C LEU A 42 -5.14 -7.60 23.21
N SER A 43 -4.12 -7.95 23.98
CA SER A 43 -4.25 -8.96 25.05
C SER A 43 -5.33 -8.59 26.06
N LEU A 44 -5.35 -7.32 26.48
CA LEU A 44 -6.36 -6.81 27.40
C LEU A 44 -7.76 -6.83 26.79
N LEU A 45 -7.91 -6.42 25.53
CA LEU A 45 -9.20 -6.45 24.80
C LEU A 45 -9.72 -7.87 24.64
N HIS A 46 -8.85 -8.84 24.33
CA HIS A 46 -9.24 -10.26 24.27
C HIS A 46 -9.69 -10.77 25.63
N LYS A 47 -8.95 -10.49 26.71
CA LYS A 47 -9.36 -10.86 28.07
C LYS A 47 -10.74 -10.29 28.46
N ILE A 48 -11.00 -9.02 28.06
CA ILE A 48 -12.31 -8.38 28.30
C ILE A 48 -13.41 -9.08 27.50
N ALA A 49 -13.16 -9.44 26.23
CA ALA A 49 -14.12 -10.12 25.36
C ALA A 49 -14.43 -11.55 25.86
N ASP A 50 -13.39 -12.33 26.18
CA ASP A 50 -13.53 -13.69 26.70
C ASP A 50 -14.39 -13.74 27.98
N ILE A 51 -14.21 -12.76 28.86
CA ILE A 51 -15.01 -12.66 30.08
C ILE A 51 -16.45 -12.25 29.78
N ALA A 52 -16.67 -11.35 28.81
CA ALA A 52 -18.01 -10.93 28.41
C ALA A 52 -18.83 -12.09 27.81
N ASP A 53 -18.18 -12.98 27.07
CA ASP A 53 -18.79 -14.13 26.38
C ASP A 53 -18.92 -15.39 27.26
N THR A 54 -18.28 -15.41 28.43
CA THR A 54 -18.33 -16.58 29.33
C THR A 54 -19.68 -16.68 30.03
N THR A 55 -20.35 -17.82 29.91
CA THR A 55 -21.61 -18.11 30.59
C THR A 55 -21.39 -18.39 32.09
N GLY A 56 -22.21 -17.80 32.94
CA GLY A 56 -22.14 -18.03 34.41
C GLY A 56 -21.36 -16.95 35.19
N ILE A 57 -20.84 -15.93 34.54
CA ILE A 57 -20.20 -14.78 35.19
C ILE A 57 -21.28 -13.81 35.72
N SER A 58 -21.03 -13.22 36.91
CA SER A 58 -21.94 -12.27 37.51
C SER A 58 -22.09 -11.00 36.67
N ASP A 59 -23.30 -10.42 36.67
CA ASP A 59 -23.60 -9.18 35.94
C ASP A 59 -22.67 -8.04 36.33
N ARG A 60 -22.27 -7.98 37.62
CA ARG A 60 -21.31 -6.99 38.11
C ARG A 60 -19.95 -7.07 37.45
N VAL A 61 -19.43 -8.29 37.14
CA VAL A 61 -18.15 -8.45 36.44
C VAL A 61 -18.29 -8.04 34.98
N LYS A 62 -19.42 -8.32 34.36
CA LYS A 62 -19.70 -7.87 32.98
C LYS A 62 -19.79 -6.35 32.87
N GLU A 63 -20.42 -5.70 33.85
CA GLU A 63 -20.46 -4.22 33.93
C GLU A 63 -19.07 -3.61 34.09
N LEU A 64 -18.22 -4.21 34.94
CA LEU A 64 -16.84 -3.75 35.12
C LEU A 64 -15.98 -3.99 33.89
N ALA A 65 -16.16 -5.11 33.18
CA ALA A 65 -15.50 -5.39 31.88
C ALA A 65 -15.88 -4.32 30.84
N GLN A 66 -17.18 -4.01 30.72
CA GLN A 66 -17.65 -2.97 29.83
C GLN A 66 -17.15 -1.58 30.25
N GLY A 67 -17.09 -1.29 31.54
CA GLY A 67 -16.53 -0.05 32.09
C GLY A 67 -15.05 0.11 31.75
N LEU A 68 -14.26 -0.98 31.86
CA LEU A 68 -12.85 -1.00 31.48
C LEU A 68 -12.67 -0.78 29.96
N LYS A 69 -13.46 -1.47 29.15
CA LYS A 69 -13.48 -1.27 27.69
C LYS A 69 -13.77 0.19 27.33
N ASN A 70 -14.81 0.77 27.90
CA ASN A 70 -15.19 2.16 27.64
C ASN A 70 -14.10 3.15 28.08
N SER A 71 -13.44 2.91 29.23
CA SER A 71 -12.35 3.77 29.70
C SER A 71 -11.11 3.69 28.81
N LEU A 72 -10.82 2.52 28.23
CA LEU A 72 -9.76 2.35 27.21
C LEU A 72 -10.09 3.12 25.92
N TYR A 73 -11.36 3.06 25.45
CA TYR A 73 -11.83 3.85 24.31
C TYR A 73 -11.76 5.36 24.57
N LEU A 74 -12.03 5.81 25.79
CA LEU A 74 -11.88 7.22 26.16
C LEU A 74 -10.40 7.64 26.26
N TYR A 75 -9.52 6.73 26.66
CA TYR A 75 -8.07 6.99 26.74
C TYR A 75 -7.43 7.07 25.35
N TYR A 76 -7.71 6.13 24.49
CA TYR A 76 -7.12 6.03 23.14
C TYR A 76 -7.88 6.79 22.06
N GLY A 77 -9.19 6.92 22.18
CA GLY A 77 -10.11 7.28 21.10
C GLY A 77 -10.49 6.07 20.23
N SER A 78 -11.70 6.11 19.68
CA SER A 78 -12.24 5.00 18.88
C SER A 78 -11.40 4.64 17.66
N LEU A 79 -10.81 5.62 16.98
CA LEU A 79 -9.97 5.41 15.81
C LEU A 79 -8.69 4.64 16.14
N LYS A 80 -8.02 4.97 17.26
CA LYS A 80 -6.78 4.28 17.65
C LYS A 80 -7.06 2.85 18.12
N VAL A 81 -8.17 2.61 18.83
CA VAL A 81 -8.56 1.25 19.20
C VAL A 81 -8.92 0.42 17.97
N SER A 82 -9.62 1.00 16.99
CA SER A 82 -9.88 0.35 15.70
C SER A 82 -8.58 -0.02 14.98
N ASP A 83 -7.61 0.89 14.91
CA ASP A 83 -6.29 0.65 14.33
C ASP A 83 -5.52 -0.48 15.05
N ILE A 84 -5.64 -0.56 16.40
CA ILE A 84 -5.02 -1.61 17.20
C ILE A 84 -5.69 -2.97 16.93
N CYS A 85 -7.02 -3.00 16.81
CA CYS A 85 -7.80 -4.22 16.58
C CYS A 85 -7.77 -4.68 15.11
N THR A 86 -7.41 -3.82 14.17
CA THR A 86 -7.22 -4.25 12.78
C THR A 86 -6.06 -5.24 12.77
N PRO A 87 -6.23 -6.50 12.30
CA PRO A 87 -5.11 -7.40 12.17
C PRO A 87 -3.99 -6.69 11.40
N GLU A 88 -2.77 -6.72 11.92
CA GLU A 88 -1.63 -6.52 11.02
C GLU A 88 -1.75 -7.66 10.03
N GLU A 89 -2.24 -7.39 8.83
CA GLU A 89 -2.02 -8.26 7.70
C GLU A 89 -0.51 -8.28 7.44
N THR A 90 0.21 -9.00 8.27
CA THR A 90 1.45 -9.63 7.84
C THR A 90 1.00 -10.73 6.88
N ILE A 91 0.61 -10.34 5.68
CA ILE A 91 0.63 -11.25 4.56
C ILE A 91 2.13 -11.58 4.45
N GLU A 92 2.53 -12.67 5.10
CA GLU A 92 3.82 -13.27 4.81
C GLU A 92 3.74 -13.67 3.35
N ASP A 93 4.29 -12.82 2.50
CA ASP A 93 4.43 -13.14 1.10
C ASP A 93 5.30 -14.39 1.03
N ALA A 94 4.65 -15.52 0.77
CA ALA A 94 5.30 -16.84 0.75
C ALA A 94 6.13 -17.05 -0.52
N ARG A 95 6.07 -16.11 -1.50
CA ARG A 95 6.81 -16.20 -2.76
C ARG A 95 8.31 -16.13 -2.51
N SER A 96 9.06 -16.99 -3.18
CA SER A 96 10.52 -16.98 -3.18
C SER A 96 11.08 -15.74 -3.92
N LEU A 97 12.36 -15.44 -3.71
CA LEU A 97 13.04 -14.37 -4.45
C LEU A 97 12.99 -14.64 -5.97
N GLU A 98 13.13 -15.90 -6.39
CA GLU A 98 13.07 -16.28 -7.81
C GLU A 98 11.67 -16.04 -8.41
N GLU A 99 10.62 -16.39 -7.68
CA GLU A 99 9.24 -16.12 -8.10
C GLU A 99 8.96 -14.62 -8.23
N LEU A 100 9.45 -13.80 -7.30
CA LEU A 100 9.32 -12.35 -7.36
C LEU A 100 10.09 -11.72 -8.53
N LEU A 101 11.29 -12.23 -8.84
CA LEU A 101 12.05 -11.80 -9.99
C LEU A 101 11.37 -12.22 -11.31
N ASN A 102 10.80 -13.42 -11.35
CA ASN A 102 10.02 -13.89 -12.49
C ASN A 102 8.75 -13.07 -12.68
N GLU A 103 8.05 -12.72 -11.60
CA GLU A 103 6.88 -11.83 -11.64
C GLU A 103 7.26 -10.46 -12.19
N LEU A 104 8.34 -9.84 -11.68
CA LEU A 104 8.83 -8.55 -12.20
C LEU A 104 9.16 -8.63 -13.69
N ASN A 105 9.86 -9.69 -14.12
CA ASN A 105 10.29 -9.85 -15.51
C ASN A 105 9.12 -10.22 -16.44
N SER A 106 8.05 -10.81 -15.92
CA SER A 106 6.84 -11.16 -16.68
C SER A 106 5.89 -9.98 -16.90
N LEU A 107 6.09 -8.84 -16.23
CA LEU A 107 5.31 -7.63 -16.50
C LEU A 107 5.50 -7.25 -17.98
N VAL A 108 4.41 -6.85 -18.64
CA VAL A 108 4.46 -6.39 -20.02
C VAL A 108 5.27 -5.10 -20.11
N GLY A 109 6.14 -4.99 -21.10
CA GLY A 109 6.98 -3.82 -21.32
C GLY A 109 7.89 -3.48 -20.14
N LEU A 110 8.02 -2.19 -19.82
CA LEU A 110 8.74 -1.66 -18.66
C LEU A 110 10.25 -2.02 -18.64
N GLU A 111 10.88 -2.19 -19.79
CA GLU A 111 12.27 -2.66 -19.89
C GLU A 111 13.27 -1.78 -19.10
N ASN A 112 13.10 -0.45 -19.17
CA ASN A 112 13.92 0.49 -18.40
C ASN A 112 13.74 0.35 -16.89
N VAL A 113 12.51 0.05 -16.45
CA VAL A 113 12.16 -0.16 -15.03
C VAL A 113 12.77 -1.47 -14.54
N LYS A 114 12.56 -2.57 -15.30
CA LYS A 114 13.13 -3.90 -15.00
C LYS A 114 14.64 -3.84 -14.89
N ALA A 115 15.31 -3.23 -15.88
CA ALA A 115 16.77 -3.08 -15.87
C ALA A 115 17.24 -2.35 -14.60
N LYS A 116 16.67 -1.19 -14.27
CA LYS A 116 17.04 -0.43 -13.06
C LYS A 116 16.78 -1.18 -11.77
N VAL A 117 15.67 -1.90 -11.65
CA VAL A 117 15.36 -2.70 -10.45
C VAL A 117 16.34 -3.86 -10.33
N ASN A 118 16.65 -4.56 -11.43
CA ASN A 118 17.63 -5.64 -11.45
C ASN A 118 19.04 -5.14 -11.07
N ASP A 119 19.46 -3.98 -11.55
CA ASP A 119 20.73 -3.35 -11.17
C ASP A 119 20.79 -3.04 -9.67
N LEU A 120 19.69 -2.52 -9.10
CA LEU A 120 19.59 -2.26 -7.66
C LEU A 120 19.69 -3.55 -6.84
N ILE A 121 19.04 -4.62 -7.28
CA ILE A 121 19.08 -5.93 -6.63
C ILE A 121 20.51 -6.48 -6.66
N ALA A 122 21.16 -6.48 -7.84
CA ALA A 122 22.53 -6.93 -7.98
C ALA A 122 23.50 -6.13 -7.11
N TYR A 123 23.35 -4.80 -7.06
CA TYR A 123 24.11 -3.94 -6.16
C TYR A 123 23.93 -4.34 -4.70
N GLN A 124 22.71 -4.56 -4.23
CA GLN A 124 22.43 -4.91 -2.84
C GLN A 124 22.99 -6.31 -2.48
N GLN A 125 22.87 -7.27 -3.38
CA GLN A 125 23.48 -8.61 -3.20
C GLN A 125 24.98 -8.51 -3.01
N VAL A 126 25.68 -7.73 -3.85
CA VAL A 126 27.13 -7.50 -3.72
C VAL A 126 27.46 -6.80 -2.40
N GLN A 127 26.67 -5.78 -1.99
CA GLN A 127 26.91 -5.12 -0.69
C GLN A 127 26.70 -6.09 0.49
N GLN A 128 25.76 -7.01 0.39
CA GLN A 128 25.54 -8.04 1.42
C GLN A 128 26.74 -8.99 1.51
N LEU A 129 27.25 -9.48 0.37
CA LEU A 129 28.45 -10.31 0.33
C LEU A 129 29.68 -9.59 0.91
N ARG A 130 29.86 -8.30 0.60
CA ARG A 130 30.92 -7.47 1.18
C ARG A 130 30.83 -7.37 2.70
N ARG A 131 29.62 -7.17 3.25
CA ARG A 131 29.40 -7.15 4.72
C ARG A 131 29.74 -8.49 5.36
N GLN A 132 29.31 -9.60 4.77
CA GLN A 132 29.60 -10.94 5.25
C GLN A 132 31.11 -11.24 5.25
N SER A 133 31.84 -10.67 4.27
CA SER A 133 33.30 -10.77 4.16
C SER A 133 34.06 -9.75 5.01
N GLY A 134 33.36 -8.98 5.88
CA GLY A 134 34.00 -8.01 6.78
C GLY A 134 34.40 -6.68 6.13
N TYR A 135 34.02 -6.42 4.87
CA TYR A 135 34.34 -5.17 4.19
C TYR A 135 33.37 -4.05 4.57
N ARG A 136 33.88 -2.82 4.60
CA ARG A 136 33.01 -1.64 4.73
C ARG A 136 32.13 -1.47 3.52
N THR A 137 30.85 -1.18 3.74
CA THR A 137 29.87 -0.89 2.68
C THR A 137 29.43 0.57 2.81
N PRO A 138 29.24 1.27 1.68
CA PRO A 138 28.70 2.62 1.70
C PRO A 138 27.27 2.60 2.27
N LYS A 139 26.93 3.63 3.04
CA LYS A 139 25.54 3.85 3.48
C LYS A 139 24.76 4.39 2.30
N SER A 140 23.92 3.57 1.70
CA SER A 140 23.01 3.96 0.62
C SER A 140 21.61 4.08 1.17
N THR A 141 20.85 5.08 0.71
CA THR A 141 19.41 5.16 0.94
C THR A 141 18.69 4.31 -0.10
N LEU A 142 17.63 3.65 0.32
CA LEU A 142 16.82 2.78 -0.55
C LEU A 142 15.56 3.50 -1.07
N HIS A 143 15.42 4.80 -0.77
CA HIS A 143 14.24 5.57 -1.18
C HIS A 143 14.24 5.83 -2.69
N MET A 144 13.06 5.73 -3.30
CA MET A 144 12.87 5.81 -4.75
C MET A 144 11.81 6.83 -5.12
N ALA A 145 11.95 7.40 -6.30
CA ALA A 145 10.94 8.23 -6.93
C ALA A 145 10.49 7.58 -8.25
N PHE A 146 9.20 7.30 -8.36
CA PHE A 146 8.57 6.73 -9.54
C PHE A 146 7.79 7.82 -10.27
N THR A 147 8.13 8.07 -11.51
CA THR A 147 7.46 9.10 -12.33
C THR A 147 6.87 8.49 -13.58
N GLY A 148 5.71 8.96 -14.01
CA GLY A 148 5.04 8.49 -15.23
C GLY A 148 3.53 8.66 -15.15
N ASN A 149 2.86 8.41 -16.27
CA ASN A 149 1.41 8.50 -16.42
C ASN A 149 0.67 7.43 -15.59
N PRO A 150 -0.65 7.59 -15.33
CA PRO A 150 -1.44 6.61 -14.59
C PRO A 150 -1.52 5.28 -15.36
N GLY A 151 -1.66 4.18 -14.62
CA GLY A 151 -1.79 2.86 -15.20
C GLY A 151 -0.50 2.27 -15.81
N THR A 152 0.68 2.85 -15.57
CA THR A 152 1.98 2.33 -16.04
C THR A 152 2.61 1.30 -15.10
N GLY A 153 1.94 0.86 -14.04
CA GLY A 153 2.43 -0.22 -13.16
C GLY A 153 3.26 0.24 -11.96
N LYS A 154 3.33 1.55 -11.63
CA LYS A 154 4.13 2.08 -10.51
C LYS A 154 3.87 1.37 -9.18
N THR A 155 2.60 1.24 -8.77
CA THR A 155 2.23 0.59 -7.51
C THR A 155 2.56 -0.90 -7.52
N THR A 156 2.35 -1.58 -8.66
CA THR A 156 2.68 -3.01 -8.83
C THR A 156 4.17 -3.26 -8.63
N VAL A 157 5.01 -2.51 -9.33
CA VAL A 157 6.48 -2.62 -9.19
C VAL A 157 6.92 -2.27 -7.77
N ALA A 158 6.34 -1.24 -7.13
CA ALA A 158 6.68 -0.87 -5.77
C ALA A 158 6.40 -2.00 -4.76
N ARG A 159 5.29 -2.74 -4.92
CA ARG A 159 4.96 -3.91 -4.08
C ARG A 159 5.97 -5.04 -4.28
N ILE A 160 6.29 -5.37 -5.52
CA ILE A 160 7.28 -6.42 -5.85
C ILE A 160 8.65 -6.06 -5.27
N VAL A 161 9.11 -4.81 -5.42
CA VAL A 161 10.39 -4.33 -4.87
C VAL A 161 10.41 -4.45 -3.34
N GLY A 162 9.31 -4.12 -2.65
CA GLY A 162 9.20 -4.28 -1.21
C GLY A 162 9.43 -5.73 -0.74
N CYS A 163 8.79 -6.69 -1.43
CA CYS A 163 8.97 -8.12 -1.16
C CYS A 163 10.40 -8.58 -1.46
N ILE A 164 10.98 -8.15 -2.57
CA ILE A 164 12.39 -8.46 -2.92
C ILE A 164 13.34 -7.91 -1.84
N TYR A 165 13.15 -6.69 -1.36
CA TYR A 165 14.01 -6.10 -0.33
C TYR A 165 13.91 -6.83 1.02
N ARG A 166 12.74 -7.39 1.35
CA ARG A 166 12.61 -8.29 2.50
C ARG A 166 13.46 -9.55 2.31
N HIS A 167 13.37 -10.21 1.16
CA HIS A 167 14.17 -11.41 0.87
C HIS A 167 15.69 -11.16 0.90
N LEU A 168 16.10 -9.95 0.52
CA LEU A 168 17.50 -9.52 0.62
C LEU A 168 17.90 -9.09 2.03
N GLY A 169 17.02 -9.18 3.03
CA GLY A 169 17.29 -8.77 4.42
C GLY A 169 17.51 -7.26 4.58
N LEU A 170 17.02 -6.45 3.65
CA LEU A 170 17.10 -4.98 3.69
C LEU A 170 15.92 -4.37 4.45
N LEU A 171 14.83 -5.10 4.58
CA LEU A 171 13.63 -4.75 5.34
C LEU A 171 13.28 -5.90 6.27
N SER A 172 12.91 -5.59 7.50
CA SER A 172 12.60 -6.60 8.51
C SER A 172 11.28 -7.30 8.28
N LYS A 173 10.26 -6.59 7.74
CA LYS A 173 8.90 -7.11 7.51
C LYS A 173 8.54 -7.19 6.02
N GLY A 174 8.93 -6.20 5.23
CA GLY A 174 8.64 -6.11 3.78
C GLY A 174 7.18 -5.80 3.43
N HIS A 175 6.34 -5.45 4.39
CA HIS A 175 4.95 -5.08 4.16
C HIS A 175 4.85 -3.74 3.41
N PHE A 176 3.68 -3.49 2.81
CA PHE A 176 3.44 -2.34 1.94
C PHE A 176 2.33 -1.46 2.51
N VAL A 177 2.65 -0.20 2.77
CA VAL A 177 1.71 0.81 3.24
C VAL A 177 1.55 1.85 2.15
N GLU A 178 0.36 1.91 1.55
CA GLU A 178 -0.01 2.87 0.53
C GLU A 178 -0.77 4.03 1.15
N VAL A 179 -0.36 5.23 0.84
CA VAL A 179 -0.96 6.46 1.36
C VAL A 179 -1.05 7.53 0.29
N SER A 180 -2.00 8.44 0.49
CA SER A 180 -2.21 9.66 -0.30
C SER A 180 -2.04 10.91 0.56
N ARG A 181 -2.21 12.11 -0.04
CA ARG A 181 -2.22 13.38 0.71
C ARG A 181 -3.17 13.34 1.91
N THR A 182 -4.37 12.78 1.75
CA THR A 182 -5.39 12.74 2.80
C THR A 182 -4.98 11.93 4.01
N ASP A 183 -4.09 10.96 3.85
CA ASP A 183 -3.57 10.13 4.93
C ASP A 183 -2.44 10.80 5.70
N LEU A 184 -1.76 11.77 5.09
CA LEU A 184 -0.61 12.47 5.65
C LEU A 184 -0.96 13.82 6.25
N ILE A 185 -1.88 14.58 5.63
CA ILE A 185 -2.24 15.94 6.03
C ILE A 185 -3.52 15.92 6.88
N ALA A 186 -3.51 16.68 7.96
CA ALA A 186 -4.67 16.88 8.84
C ALA A 186 -5.34 18.23 8.56
N GLY A 187 -6.61 18.36 8.97
CA GLY A 187 -7.37 19.60 8.82
C GLY A 187 -7.08 20.68 9.86
N TYR A 188 -6.28 20.38 10.89
CA TYR A 188 -6.00 21.30 12.00
C TYR A 188 -4.49 21.41 12.26
N GLN A 189 -4.07 22.58 12.71
CA GLN A 189 -2.66 22.89 12.99
C GLN A 189 -2.09 21.97 14.08
N GLY A 190 -0.86 21.48 13.88
CA GLY A 190 -0.14 20.59 14.80
C GLY A 190 -0.57 19.11 14.76
N GLN A 191 -1.58 18.74 13.97
CA GLN A 191 -2.02 17.35 13.84
C GLN A 191 -1.34 16.63 12.66
N THR A 192 -0.83 17.35 11.67
CA THR A 192 -0.15 16.78 10.50
C THR A 192 1.09 16.01 10.92
N ALA A 193 1.95 16.57 11.77
CA ALA A 193 3.14 15.88 12.27
C ALA A 193 2.80 14.56 12.99
N LEU A 194 1.73 14.55 13.80
CA LEU A 194 1.28 13.33 14.49
C LEU A 194 0.76 12.28 13.50
N LYS A 195 0.05 12.71 12.45
CA LYS A 195 -0.48 11.83 11.42
C LYS A 195 0.63 11.20 10.60
N VAL A 196 1.60 11.99 10.17
CA VAL A 196 2.80 11.51 9.47
C VAL A 196 3.58 10.52 10.32
N LYS A 197 3.81 10.81 11.60
CA LYS A 197 4.49 9.86 12.52
C LYS A 197 3.77 8.53 12.62
N ARG A 198 2.43 8.52 12.71
CA ARG A 198 1.64 7.26 12.74
C ARG A 198 1.80 6.46 11.46
N VAL A 199 1.76 7.12 10.29
CA VAL A 199 1.97 6.46 9.00
C VAL A 199 3.37 5.86 8.93
N ILE A 200 4.39 6.60 9.36
CA ILE A 200 5.78 6.12 9.41
C ILE A 200 5.91 4.91 10.33
N GLU A 201 5.33 4.96 11.54
CA GLU A 201 5.35 3.83 12.48
C GLU A 201 4.68 2.58 11.88
N LYS A 202 3.58 2.74 11.14
CA LYS A 202 2.93 1.64 10.42
C LYS A 202 3.81 1.07 9.31
N ALA A 203 4.62 1.89 8.65
CA ALA A 203 5.44 1.48 7.52
C ALA A 203 6.84 0.97 7.90
N LYS A 204 7.28 1.14 9.15
CA LYS A 204 8.59 0.65 9.63
C LYS A 204 8.75 -0.86 9.40
N GLY A 205 9.88 -1.23 8.89
CA GLY A 205 10.19 -2.61 8.47
C GLY A 205 9.70 -2.93 7.07
N GLY A 206 9.05 -1.99 6.37
CA GLY A 206 8.44 -2.19 5.07
C GLY A 206 8.60 -1.01 4.12
N VAL A 207 7.68 -0.92 3.17
CA VAL A 207 7.63 0.12 2.15
C VAL A 207 6.48 1.08 2.45
N LEU A 208 6.80 2.37 2.53
CA LEU A 208 5.83 3.46 2.48
C LEU A 208 5.72 3.97 1.04
N PHE A 209 4.61 3.72 0.40
CA PHE A 209 4.30 4.22 -0.94
C PHE A 209 3.38 5.42 -0.85
N ILE A 210 3.85 6.56 -1.36
CA ILE A 210 3.09 7.81 -1.37
C ILE A 210 2.69 8.08 -2.82
N ASP A 211 1.41 7.84 -3.14
CA ASP A 211 0.90 8.15 -4.47
C ASP A 211 0.56 9.64 -4.60
N GLU A 212 0.71 10.15 -5.82
CA GLU A 212 0.51 11.57 -6.13
C GLU A 212 1.20 12.50 -5.12
N ALA A 213 2.47 12.20 -4.77
CA ALA A 213 3.21 12.89 -3.72
C ALA A 213 3.32 14.42 -3.95
N TYR A 214 3.26 14.87 -5.19
CA TYR A 214 3.22 16.30 -5.53
C TYR A 214 2.01 17.02 -4.94
N SER A 215 0.90 16.32 -4.71
CA SER A 215 -0.30 16.90 -4.10
C SER A 215 -0.05 17.48 -2.69
N ILE A 216 1.01 17.00 -2.00
CA ILE A 216 1.41 17.52 -0.70
C ILE A 216 1.83 19.00 -0.80
N THR A 217 2.35 19.43 -1.96
CA THR A 217 2.89 20.80 -2.20
C THR A 217 2.02 21.67 -3.10
N GLU A 218 0.89 21.17 -3.63
CA GLU A 218 0.06 21.89 -4.62
C GLU A 218 -0.49 23.25 -4.15
N ASN A 219 -0.60 23.49 -2.84
CA ASN A 219 -1.13 24.73 -2.27
C ASN A 219 -0.03 25.62 -1.68
N GLU A 220 1.09 25.82 -2.38
CA GLU A 220 2.32 26.46 -1.90
C GLU A 220 2.16 27.83 -1.22
N HIS A 221 1.12 28.62 -1.54
CA HIS A 221 0.98 29.98 -1.02
C HIS A 221 0.30 30.10 0.36
N SER A 222 -0.31 29.03 0.87
CA SER A 222 -1.00 29.04 2.18
C SER A 222 -0.84 27.78 3.02
N ASP A 223 -0.19 26.70 2.51
CA ASP A 223 -0.22 25.40 3.14
C ASP A 223 0.97 25.15 4.08
N SER A 224 0.86 25.69 5.31
CA SER A 224 1.78 25.34 6.40
C SER A 224 1.76 23.83 6.72
N TYR A 225 0.65 23.13 6.42
CA TYR A 225 0.47 21.70 6.68
C TYR A 225 1.32 20.82 5.74
N GLY A 226 1.40 21.20 4.46
CA GLY A 226 2.28 20.51 3.49
C GLY A 226 3.75 20.61 3.88
N ARG A 227 4.20 21.79 4.33
CA ARG A 227 5.57 22.00 4.84
C ARG A 227 5.84 21.20 6.11
N GLU A 228 4.89 21.16 7.05
CA GLU A 228 4.98 20.33 8.27
C GLU A 228 5.10 18.86 7.89
N CYS A 229 4.28 18.37 6.95
CA CYS A 229 4.35 17.01 6.42
C CYS A 229 5.73 16.69 5.83
N LEU A 230 6.24 17.53 4.93
CA LEU A 230 7.55 17.33 4.30
C LEU A 230 8.70 17.37 5.30
N THR A 231 8.63 18.21 6.33
CA THR A 231 9.64 18.29 7.39
C THR A 231 9.70 16.99 8.18
N GLU A 232 8.57 16.47 8.63
CA GLU A 232 8.51 15.19 9.37
C GLU A 232 8.90 14.00 8.48
N LEU A 233 8.45 13.99 7.21
CA LEU A 233 8.82 12.97 6.25
C LEU A 233 10.32 12.97 5.99
N THR A 234 10.92 14.14 5.74
CA THR A 234 12.36 14.31 5.48
C THR A 234 13.21 13.82 6.64
N LYS A 235 12.76 14.06 7.88
CA LYS A 235 13.40 13.54 9.09
C LYS A 235 13.32 12.02 9.15
N ALA A 236 12.14 11.45 8.89
CA ALA A 236 11.94 10.00 8.92
C ALA A 236 12.77 9.24 7.87
N LEU A 237 12.95 9.82 6.67
CA LEU A 237 13.81 9.27 5.63
C LEU A 237 15.28 9.09 6.10
N GLU A 238 15.75 9.92 7.01
CA GLU A 238 17.10 9.80 7.57
C GLU A 238 17.13 8.87 8.80
N ASP A 239 16.18 9.08 9.73
CA ASP A 239 16.15 8.37 11.02
C ASP A 239 15.91 6.87 10.84
N TYR A 240 15.06 6.48 9.88
CA TYR A 240 14.63 5.10 9.64
C TYR A 240 15.20 4.46 8.36
N ARG A 241 16.17 5.09 7.71
CA ARG A 241 16.77 4.61 6.44
C ARG A 241 17.28 3.18 6.43
N ALA A 242 17.50 2.59 7.63
CA ALA A 242 18.00 1.23 7.77
C ALA A 242 16.92 0.15 7.65
N ASP A 243 15.63 0.52 7.89
CA ASP A 243 14.52 -0.43 7.93
C ASP A 243 13.19 0.23 7.46
N LEU A 244 13.29 1.19 6.58
CA LEU A 244 12.14 1.81 5.92
C LEU A 244 12.55 2.23 4.51
N VAL A 245 11.76 1.81 3.53
CA VAL A 245 11.86 2.32 2.15
C VAL A 245 10.66 3.23 1.88
N VAL A 246 10.93 4.44 1.44
CA VAL A 246 9.88 5.35 0.97
C VAL A 246 9.95 5.44 -0.54
N ILE A 247 8.83 5.17 -1.19
CA ILE A 247 8.66 5.31 -2.64
C ILE A 247 7.62 6.41 -2.86
N VAL A 248 8.01 7.50 -3.49
CA VAL A 248 7.09 8.57 -3.89
C VAL A 248 6.75 8.42 -5.36
N ALA A 249 5.47 8.49 -5.71
CA ALA A 249 5.00 8.33 -7.07
C ALA A 249 4.17 9.54 -7.55
N GLY A 250 4.17 9.78 -8.85
CA GLY A 250 3.35 10.82 -9.45
C GLY A 250 3.68 11.11 -10.91
N TYR A 251 3.01 12.11 -11.48
CA TYR A 251 3.27 12.58 -12.84
C TYR A 251 4.63 13.25 -12.94
N THR A 252 5.30 13.09 -14.09
CA THR A 252 6.69 13.53 -14.29
C THR A 252 6.90 15.02 -14.00
N GLU A 253 6.08 15.89 -14.58
CA GLU A 253 6.26 17.34 -14.41
C GLU A 253 5.92 17.82 -12.99
N PRO A 254 4.78 17.45 -12.36
CA PRO A 254 4.51 17.79 -10.97
C PRO A 254 5.57 17.27 -9.99
N MET A 255 6.12 16.06 -10.23
CA MET A 255 7.19 15.51 -9.38
C MET A 255 8.51 16.29 -9.48
N LYS A 256 8.82 16.90 -10.63
CA LYS A 256 9.97 17.82 -10.74
C LYS A 256 9.80 19.03 -9.82
N VAL A 257 8.60 19.62 -9.80
CA VAL A 257 8.27 20.75 -8.91
C VAL A 257 8.33 20.31 -7.45
N PHE A 258 7.77 19.14 -7.11
CA PHE A 258 7.81 18.56 -5.77
C PHE A 258 9.25 18.46 -5.22
N PHE A 259 10.18 17.93 -6.01
CA PHE A 259 11.58 17.82 -5.59
C PHE A 259 12.33 19.14 -5.59
N ALA A 260 11.94 20.11 -6.45
CA ALA A 260 12.53 21.44 -6.47
C ALA A 260 12.13 22.26 -5.23
N SER A 261 10.93 22.05 -4.68
CA SER A 261 10.42 22.76 -3.51
C SER A 261 11.19 22.45 -2.22
N ASN A 262 11.86 21.28 -2.14
CA ASN A 262 12.61 20.87 -0.95
C ASN A 262 13.93 20.17 -1.30
N PRO A 263 15.07 20.91 -1.33
CA PRO A 263 16.38 20.32 -1.62
C PRO A 263 16.82 19.22 -0.63
N GLY A 264 16.38 19.32 0.63
CA GLY A 264 16.64 18.33 1.66
C GLY A 264 15.95 16.99 1.37
N LEU A 265 14.74 17.05 0.81
CA LEU A 265 14.02 15.85 0.36
C LEU A 265 14.74 15.23 -0.86
N ARG A 266 15.07 16.07 -1.85
CA ARG A 266 15.73 15.61 -3.09
C ARG A 266 17.03 14.83 -2.84
N SER A 267 17.84 15.25 -1.85
CA SER A 267 19.13 14.62 -1.54
C SER A 267 19.00 13.23 -0.89
N ARG A 268 17.82 12.85 -0.42
CA ARG A 268 17.55 11.56 0.22
C ARG A 268 17.02 10.50 -0.74
N PHE A 269 16.61 10.91 -1.94
CA PHE A 269 16.18 9.99 -2.99
C PHE A 269 17.31 9.78 -3.99
N ASN A 270 17.87 8.57 -4.03
CA ASN A 270 18.99 8.24 -4.92
C ASN A 270 18.54 7.61 -6.24
N THR A 271 17.35 7.03 -6.25
CA THR A 271 16.85 6.25 -7.37
C THR A 271 15.61 6.92 -7.95
N PHE A 272 15.69 7.29 -9.22
CA PHE A 272 14.61 7.86 -10.01
C PHE A 272 14.29 6.91 -11.16
N ILE A 273 13.07 6.40 -11.19
CA ILE A 273 12.60 5.46 -12.20
C ILE A 273 11.45 6.10 -12.95
N THR A 274 11.60 6.23 -14.26
CA THR A 274 10.55 6.73 -15.15
C THR A 274 9.82 5.55 -15.76
N PHE A 275 8.52 5.57 -15.66
CA PHE A 275 7.60 4.63 -16.26
C PHE A 275 7.06 5.25 -17.52
N ASP A 276 7.52 4.76 -18.66
CA ASP A 276 7.08 5.21 -19.97
C ASP A 276 5.67 4.71 -20.26
N ASP A 277 4.95 5.38 -21.17
CA ASP A 277 3.66 4.90 -21.63
C ASP A 277 3.84 3.62 -22.45
N TYR A 278 2.93 2.70 -22.32
CA TYR A 278 2.88 1.50 -23.14
C TYR A 278 2.59 1.84 -24.61
N ASP A 279 3.15 1.05 -25.51
CA ASP A 279 2.81 1.09 -26.93
C ASP A 279 1.54 0.26 -27.23
N ALA A 280 1.11 0.28 -28.50
CA ALA A 280 -0.10 -0.43 -28.92
C ALA A 280 -0.02 -1.95 -28.70
N SER A 281 1.16 -2.53 -28.95
CA SER A 281 1.41 -3.97 -28.80
C SER A 281 1.44 -4.38 -27.34
N GLU A 282 2.04 -3.56 -26.47
CA GLU A 282 2.08 -3.76 -25.03
C GLU A 282 0.68 -3.65 -24.42
N LEU A 283 -0.15 -2.68 -24.87
CA LEU A 283 -1.54 -2.56 -24.40
C LEU A 283 -2.38 -3.78 -24.84
N GLU A 284 -2.19 -4.30 -26.06
CA GLU A 284 -2.82 -5.54 -26.51
C GLU A 284 -2.39 -6.72 -25.64
N GLU A 285 -1.09 -6.85 -25.35
CA GLU A 285 -0.57 -7.94 -24.53
C GLU A 285 -1.13 -7.90 -23.09
N ILE A 286 -1.26 -6.70 -22.50
CA ILE A 286 -1.91 -6.51 -21.19
C ILE A 286 -3.36 -7.01 -21.24
N LEU A 287 -4.12 -6.66 -22.29
CA LEU A 287 -5.51 -7.12 -22.45
C LEU A 287 -5.59 -8.64 -22.59
N ILE A 288 -4.72 -9.24 -23.39
CA ILE A 288 -4.63 -10.70 -23.56
C ILE A 288 -4.33 -11.37 -22.22
N LEU A 289 -3.41 -10.80 -21.44
CA LEU A 289 -3.06 -11.33 -20.11
C LEU A 289 -4.26 -11.26 -19.15
N MET A 290 -5.00 -10.15 -19.14
CA MET A 290 -6.23 -10.02 -18.34
C MET A 290 -7.27 -11.06 -18.75
N CYS A 291 -7.51 -11.23 -20.05
CA CYS A 291 -8.41 -12.26 -20.56
C CYS A 291 -7.98 -13.68 -20.11
N LYS A 292 -6.69 -13.99 -20.22
CA LYS A 292 -6.17 -15.31 -19.83
C LYS A 292 -6.32 -15.58 -18.33
N THR A 293 -6.17 -14.55 -17.49
CA THR A 293 -6.29 -14.68 -16.04
C THR A 293 -7.70 -15.12 -15.62
N ASP A 294 -8.71 -14.68 -16.37
CA ASP A 294 -10.12 -14.98 -16.11
C ASP A 294 -10.68 -16.04 -17.10
N ASP A 295 -9.80 -16.86 -17.70
CA ASP A 295 -10.12 -17.96 -18.64
C ASP A 295 -10.85 -17.53 -19.93
N TYR A 296 -10.79 -16.24 -20.30
CA TYR A 296 -11.30 -15.77 -21.58
C TYR A 296 -10.26 -15.87 -22.69
N ARG A 297 -10.75 -16.02 -23.93
CA ARG A 297 -9.94 -16.06 -25.16
C ARG A 297 -10.52 -15.07 -26.17
N LEU A 298 -9.63 -14.31 -26.78
CA LEU A 298 -9.99 -13.42 -27.91
C LEU A 298 -9.94 -14.19 -29.21
N SER A 299 -10.97 -14.05 -30.08
CA SER A 299 -10.86 -14.55 -31.46
C SER A 299 -9.82 -13.76 -32.25
N ASP A 300 -9.33 -14.31 -33.35
CA ASP A 300 -8.29 -13.65 -34.19
C ASP A 300 -8.80 -12.34 -34.80
N GLU A 301 -10.10 -12.30 -35.14
CA GLU A 301 -10.75 -11.09 -35.64
C GLU A 301 -10.75 -9.97 -34.60
N VAL A 302 -11.14 -10.30 -33.36
CA VAL A 302 -11.14 -9.35 -32.23
C VAL A 302 -9.73 -8.82 -31.96
N ARG A 303 -8.72 -9.68 -31.97
CA ARG A 303 -7.32 -9.26 -31.75
C ARG A 303 -6.89 -8.24 -32.80
N SER A 304 -7.21 -8.49 -34.06
CA SER A 304 -6.89 -7.56 -35.15
C SER A 304 -7.64 -6.22 -35.02
N SER A 305 -8.87 -6.23 -34.55
CA SER A 305 -9.68 -5.03 -34.31
C SER A 305 -9.16 -4.24 -33.10
N ILE A 306 -8.79 -4.91 -32.02
CA ILE A 306 -8.18 -4.32 -30.82
C ILE A 306 -6.84 -3.67 -31.14
N HIS A 307 -5.97 -4.36 -31.88
CA HIS A 307 -4.66 -3.81 -32.27
C HIS A 307 -4.80 -2.49 -33.02
N ARG A 308 -5.65 -2.46 -34.06
CA ARG A 308 -5.95 -1.23 -34.83
C ARG A 308 -6.55 -0.12 -33.95
N TYR A 309 -7.35 -0.49 -32.97
CA TYR A 309 -7.95 0.46 -32.04
C TYR A 309 -6.86 1.10 -31.15
N PHE A 310 -5.93 0.30 -30.60
CA PHE A 310 -4.83 0.84 -29.81
C PHE A 310 -3.86 1.68 -30.65
N GLU A 311 -3.56 1.28 -31.89
CA GLU A 311 -2.75 2.12 -32.78
C GLU A 311 -3.38 3.50 -33.01
N ARG A 312 -4.69 3.56 -33.23
CA ARG A 312 -5.41 4.83 -33.39
C ARG A 312 -5.32 5.69 -32.11
N ILE A 313 -5.59 5.09 -30.95
CA ILE A 313 -5.51 5.80 -29.67
C ILE A 313 -4.10 6.32 -29.42
N MET A 314 -3.07 5.56 -29.77
CA MET A 314 -1.69 6.00 -29.59
C MET A 314 -1.32 7.18 -30.48
N GLN A 315 -1.94 7.34 -31.63
CA GLN A 315 -1.79 8.53 -32.50
C GLN A 315 -2.48 9.76 -31.93
N GLU A 316 -3.59 9.58 -31.20
CA GLU A 316 -4.43 10.64 -30.64
C GLU A 316 -4.14 10.93 -29.16
N LYS A 317 -3.22 10.17 -28.54
CA LYS A 317 -2.97 10.25 -27.10
C LYS A 317 -2.56 11.64 -26.62
N GLY A 318 -3.19 12.07 -25.53
CA GLY A 318 -2.82 13.29 -24.81
C GLY A 318 -1.70 13.08 -23.79
N LYS A 319 -1.28 14.17 -23.13
CA LYS A 319 -0.20 14.17 -22.13
C LYS A 319 -0.43 13.23 -20.92
N ASN A 320 -1.68 12.98 -20.57
CA ASN A 320 -2.07 12.18 -19.39
C ASN A 320 -2.73 10.87 -19.83
N PHE A 321 -2.04 10.09 -20.63
CA PHE A 321 -2.56 8.84 -21.15
C PHE A 321 -2.77 7.81 -20.02
N ALA A 322 -3.91 7.09 -20.04
CA ALA A 322 -4.32 6.24 -18.92
C ALA A 322 -3.75 4.82 -18.94
N ASN A 323 -3.02 4.44 -19.99
CA ASN A 323 -2.30 3.16 -20.10
C ASN A 323 -3.16 1.93 -19.72
N ALA A 324 -2.69 1.06 -18.84
CA ALA A 324 -3.41 -0.13 -18.41
C ALA A 324 -4.75 0.15 -17.72
N ARG A 325 -5.02 1.38 -17.24
CA ARG A 325 -6.37 1.75 -16.77
C ARG A 325 -7.37 1.79 -17.94
N LEU A 326 -6.93 2.31 -19.11
CA LEU A 326 -7.74 2.25 -20.33
C LEU A 326 -8.00 0.79 -20.74
N VAL A 327 -6.95 -0.04 -20.73
CA VAL A 327 -7.08 -1.47 -21.07
C VAL A 327 -8.08 -2.16 -20.13
N ARG A 328 -8.05 -1.85 -18.83
CA ARG A 328 -9.01 -2.40 -17.86
C ARG A 328 -10.45 -2.00 -18.18
N ASN A 329 -10.67 -0.72 -18.51
CA ASN A 329 -12.03 -0.26 -18.89
C ASN A 329 -12.52 -1.00 -20.14
N ILE A 330 -11.65 -1.19 -21.14
CA ILE A 330 -11.97 -1.96 -22.34
C ILE A 330 -12.28 -3.42 -21.99
N TYR A 331 -11.49 -4.03 -21.13
CA TYR A 331 -11.72 -5.38 -20.65
C TYR A 331 -13.07 -5.51 -19.96
N ASP A 332 -13.41 -4.62 -19.03
CA ASP A 332 -14.69 -4.63 -18.31
C ASP A 332 -15.88 -4.50 -19.29
N ASP A 333 -15.77 -3.64 -20.28
CA ASP A 333 -16.78 -3.47 -21.33
C ASP A 333 -16.90 -4.71 -22.22
N LEU A 334 -15.79 -5.34 -22.61
CA LEU A 334 -15.76 -6.58 -23.38
C LEU A 334 -16.50 -7.71 -22.65
N ILE A 335 -16.17 -7.91 -21.36
CA ILE A 335 -16.80 -8.94 -20.54
C ILE A 335 -18.29 -8.67 -20.38
N MET A 336 -18.69 -7.42 -20.21
CA MET A 336 -20.11 -7.04 -20.12
C MET A 336 -20.86 -7.32 -21.43
N ASN A 337 -20.27 -7.00 -22.59
CA ASN A 337 -20.87 -7.25 -23.89
C ASN A 337 -20.96 -8.76 -24.18
N HIS A 338 -19.89 -9.51 -23.89
CA HIS A 338 -19.90 -10.97 -23.94
C HIS A 338 -21.03 -11.54 -23.09
N ALA A 339 -21.17 -11.11 -21.83
CA ALA A 339 -22.23 -11.58 -20.96
C ALA A 339 -23.63 -11.27 -21.53
N ARG A 340 -23.85 -10.10 -22.12
CA ARG A 340 -25.12 -9.74 -22.78
C ARG A 340 -25.43 -10.64 -23.96
N ARG A 341 -24.43 -10.98 -24.78
CA ARG A 341 -24.61 -11.91 -25.91
C ARG A 341 -24.92 -13.32 -25.42
N ILE A 342 -24.18 -13.84 -24.44
CA ILE A 342 -24.38 -15.19 -23.93
C ILE A 342 -25.75 -15.34 -23.21
N ALA A 343 -26.23 -14.30 -22.54
CA ALA A 343 -27.53 -14.33 -21.87
C ALA A 343 -28.71 -14.57 -22.84
N GLN A 344 -28.54 -14.35 -24.15
CA GLN A 344 -29.56 -14.62 -25.17
C GLN A 344 -29.54 -16.09 -25.64
N ILE A 345 -28.54 -16.86 -25.28
CA ILE A 345 -28.39 -18.28 -25.68
C ILE A 345 -28.98 -19.18 -24.59
N LYS A 346 -29.98 -19.98 -24.94
CA LYS A 346 -30.70 -20.86 -23.96
C LYS A 346 -29.79 -21.90 -23.29
N LYS A 347 -28.75 -22.39 -23.97
CA LYS A 347 -27.82 -23.39 -23.47
C LYS A 347 -26.43 -23.12 -24.09
N PRO A 348 -25.65 -22.21 -23.58
CA PRO A 348 -24.33 -21.93 -24.11
C PRO A 348 -23.40 -23.14 -23.88
N CYS A 349 -22.55 -23.46 -24.85
CA CYS A 349 -21.49 -24.45 -24.70
C CYS A 349 -20.28 -23.84 -23.95
N CYS A 350 -19.34 -24.70 -23.50
CA CYS A 350 -18.14 -24.23 -22.78
C CYS A 350 -17.30 -23.26 -23.61
N GLU A 351 -17.23 -23.45 -24.90
CA GLU A 351 -16.49 -22.57 -25.81
C GLU A 351 -17.15 -21.18 -25.92
N GLU A 352 -18.46 -21.13 -26.00
CA GLU A 352 -19.20 -19.86 -26.03
C GLU A 352 -19.02 -19.06 -24.75
N LEU A 353 -18.87 -19.71 -23.61
CA LEU A 353 -18.65 -19.07 -22.30
C LEU A 353 -17.25 -18.43 -22.17
N THR A 354 -16.29 -18.81 -23.01
CA THR A 354 -14.89 -18.38 -22.90
C THR A 354 -14.41 -17.53 -24.07
N ILE A 355 -15.08 -17.58 -25.24
CA ILE A 355 -14.63 -16.85 -26.43
C ILE A 355 -15.32 -15.49 -26.56
N ILE A 356 -14.49 -14.44 -26.54
CA ILE A 356 -14.88 -13.08 -26.89
C ILE A 356 -14.81 -12.93 -28.41
N ARG A 357 -15.89 -12.47 -29.03
CA ARG A 357 -16.06 -12.31 -30.49
C ARG A 357 -16.06 -10.82 -30.88
N ASP A 358 -15.91 -10.54 -32.16
CA ASP A 358 -15.87 -9.18 -32.69
C ASP A 358 -17.15 -8.38 -32.38
N GLU A 359 -18.30 -9.06 -32.30
CA GLU A 359 -19.57 -8.48 -31.87
C GLU A 359 -19.51 -7.88 -30.44
N ASP A 360 -18.68 -8.46 -29.56
CA ASP A 360 -18.50 -7.99 -28.18
C ASP A 360 -17.64 -6.71 -28.14
N PHE A 361 -16.81 -6.48 -29.15
CA PHE A 361 -15.91 -5.33 -29.27
C PHE A 361 -16.48 -4.19 -30.12
N SER A 362 -17.24 -4.49 -31.18
CA SER A 362 -17.73 -3.49 -32.15
C SER A 362 -18.60 -2.39 -31.51
N GLY A 363 -19.32 -2.69 -30.44
CA GLY A 363 -20.06 -1.70 -29.66
C GLY A 363 -19.21 -0.69 -28.86
N LEU A 364 -17.89 -0.88 -28.76
CA LEU A 364 -16.95 0.01 -28.08
C LEU A 364 -16.34 1.08 -28.99
N ILE A 365 -16.28 0.80 -30.30
CA ILE A 365 -15.65 1.70 -31.30
C ILE A 365 -16.57 2.89 -31.62
N GLU A 366 -17.88 2.74 -31.40
CA GLU A 366 -18.88 3.76 -31.72
C GLU A 366 -19.13 4.78 -30.57
N ARG A 367 -18.45 4.65 -29.45
CA ARG A 367 -18.51 5.59 -28.30
C ARG A 367 -17.26 6.47 -28.28
#